data_c8618113a8ba973d1129a28cb9ead4c1
#
_entry.id   c8618113a8ba973d1129a28cb9ead4c1
#
_cell.length_a   1.000
_cell.length_b   1.000
_cell.length_c   1.000
_cell.angle_alpha   90.00
_cell.angle_beta   90.00
_cell.angle_gamma   90.00
#
_symmetry.space_group_name_H-M   'P 1'
#
loop_
_entity.id
_entity.type
_entity.pdbx_description
1 polymer ?
#
loop_
_entity_poly.entity_id
_entity_poly.type
_entity_poly.pdbx_seq_one_letter_code
_entity_poly.pdbx_strand_id
1 'polypeptide(L)'
;FAVMTPGTNIGAASPVRSGGEDLPETIKGKIMEDTAALLRGIAGRRDRNSDALERTVLEATSYTAAEALELGVVDIVAEDMEDLLDQLDGRTVQLETGPTTLETKGVHVVTISKTLLERFLGVVANPDIAFLLLAVGGIGLLIEFLTPGLFGPGIIGLIALSLAFVVLGNMSVNWVGVGLILFAMVLFFIEARAPGIGIAGTGGAISFILGAFLLFGNL
;
A
#
# COMPACT_ATOMS: atom_id res chain seq x y z
N PHE A 1 -4.72 -24.53 -0.21
CA PHE A 1 -5.74 -24.44 0.85
C PHE A 1 -6.05 -22.96 1.14
N ALA A 2 -7.30 -22.67 1.52
CA ALA A 2 -7.69 -21.41 2.14
C ALA A 2 -8.05 -21.70 3.60
N VAL A 3 -7.55 -20.88 4.49
CA VAL A 3 -7.66 -21.09 5.93
C VAL A 3 -8.18 -19.82 6.59
N MET A 4 -9.03 -19.97 7.58
CA MET A 4 -9.48 -18.88 8.44
C MET A 4 -9.24 -19.25 9.90
N THR A 5 -9.17 -18.25 10.77
CA THR A 5 -9.21 -18.44 12.22
C THR A 5 -10.60 -18.14 12.76
N PRO A 6 -11.02 -18.76 13.88
CA PRO A 6 -12.29 -18.43 14.54
C PRO A 6 -12.38 -16.93 14.84
N GLY A 7 -13.59 -16.38 14.70
CA GLY A 7 -13.82 -14.95 14.93
C GLY A 7 -13.43 -14.02 13.78
N THR A 8 -12.97 -14.55 12.65
CA THR A 8 -12.74 -13.79 11.42
C THR A 8 -13.89 -13.91 10.44
N ASN A 9 -13.92 -13.03 9.45
CA ASN A 9 -14.90 -13.05 8.37
C ASN A 9 -14.23 -12.83 7.01
N ILE A 10 -14.87 -13.33 5.94
CA ILE A 10 -14.44 -13.16 4.54
C ILE A 10 -15.63 -12.73 3.69
N GLY A 11 -15.42 -11.76 2.80
CA GLY A 11 -16.45 -11.23 1.92
C GLY A 11 -16.44 -9.72 1.86
N ALA A 12 -17.61 -9.12 1.63
CA ALA A 12 -17.81 -7.68 1.46
C ALA A 12 -16.81 -7.09 0.42
N ALA A 13 -16.66 -7.79 -0.71
CA ALA A 13 -15.62 -7.53 -1.72
C ALA A 13 -16.11 -6.62 -2.87
N SER A 14 -17.15 -5.81 -2.63
CA SER A 14 -17.63 -4.84 -3.62
C SER A 14 -16.57 -3.77 -3.89
N PRO A 15 -16.28 -3.46 -5.16
CA PRO A 15 -15.28 -2.46 -5.51
C PRO A 15 -15.72 -1.05 -5.08
N VAL A 16 -14.78 -0.30 -4.48
CA VAL A 16 -14.94 1.08 -4.07
C VAL A 16 -13.84 1.95 -4.69
N ARG A 17 -14.08 3.26 -4.83
CA ARG A 17 -13.04 4.22 -5.23
C ARG A 17 -12.02 4.43 -4.11
N SER A 18 -10.77 4.73 -4.49
CA SER A 18 -9.69 5.05 -3.56
C SER A 18 -10.02 6.20 -2.58
N GLY A 19 -10.93 7.11 -2.93
CA GLY A 19 -11.39 8.23 -2.10
C GLY A 19 -12.64 7.94 -1.26
N GLY A 20 -13.19 6.72 -1.30
CA GLY A 20 -14.44 6.37 -0.61
C GLY A 20 -15.71 6.93 -1.28
N GLU A 21 -15.59 7.57 -2.43
CA GLU A 21 -16.72 8.05 -3.20
C GLU A 21 -17.42 6.91 -3.94
N ASP A 22 -18.74 7.00 -4.09
CA ASP A 22 -19.52 6.04 -4.87
C ASP A 22 -19.16 6.11 -6.36
N LEU A 23 -19.00 4.94 -6.97
CA LEU A 23 -18.84 4.84 -8.41
C LEU A 23 -20.18 5.11 -9.11
N PRO A 24 -20.16 5.77 -10.30
CA PRO A 24 -21.38 5.86 -11.12
C PRO A 24 -21.95 4.46 -11.37
N GLU A 25 -23.28 4.30 -11.21
CA GLU A 25 -23.97 3.00 -11.26
C GLU A 25 -23.57 2.13 -12.46
N THR A 26 -23.46 2.74 -13.66
CA THR A 26 -23.08 1.99 -14.87
C THR A 26 -21.65 1.45 -14.82
N ILE A 27 -20.72 2.18 -14.20
CA ILE A 27 -19.32 1.75 -14.05
C ILE A 27 -19.23 0.72 -12.94
N LYS A 28 -19.92 0.97 -11.82
CA LYS A 28 -20.01 0.04 -10.69
C LYS A 28 -20.52 -1.33 -11.14
N GLY A 29 -21.63 -1.38 -11.87
CA GLY A 29 -22.18 -2.64 -12.39
C GLY A 29 -21.19 -3.39 -13.27
N LYS A 30 -20.48 -2.71 -14.17
CA LYS A 30 -19.47 -3.37 -15.04
C LYS A 30 -18.30 -3.95 -14.24
N ILE A 31 -17.78 -3.20 -13.27
CA ILE A 31 -16.66 -3.66 -12.44
C ILE A 31 -17.09 -4.83 -11.56
N MET A 32 -18.31 -4.78 -10.99
CA MET A 32 -18.85 -5.86 -10.17
C MET A 32 -19.01 -7.16 -10.97
N GLU A 33 -19.58 -7.08 -12.18
CA GLU A 33 -19.74 -8.26 -13.06
C GLU A 33 -18.39 -8.86 -13.50
N ASP A 34 -17.43 -8.01 -13.84
CA ASP A 34 -16.08 -8.45 -14.23
C ASP A 34 -15.37 -9.12 -13.05
N THR A 35 -15.45 -8.54 -11.86
CA THR A 35 -14.89 -9.11 -10.62
C THR A 35 -15.58 -10.43 -10.24
N ALA A 36 -16.90 -10.50 -10.36
CA ALA A 36 -17.67 -11.73 -10.11
C ALA A 36 -17.28 -12.85 -11.11
N ALA A 37 -17.10 -12.50 -12.39
CA ALA A 37 -16.63 -13.45 -13.40
C ALA A 37 -15.21 -13.97 -13.10
N LEU A 38 -14.31 -13.10 -12.65
CA LEU A 38 -12.97 -13.49 -12.20
C LEU A 38 -13.03 -14.46 -11.02
N LEU A 39 -13.87 -14.18 -10.00
CA LEU A 39 -14.05 -15.06 -8.85
C LEU A 39 -14.64 -16.42 -9.25
N ARG A 40 -15.62 -16.47 -10.15
CA ARG A 40 -16.14 -17.74 -10.70
C ARG A 40 -15.01 -18.55 -11.37
N GLY A 41 -14.16 -17.90 -12.15
CA GLY A 41 -13.02 -18.55 -12.81
C GLY A 41 -11.99 -19.11 -11.82
N ILE A 42 -11.72 -18.41 -10.74
CA ILE A 42 -10.82 -18.87 -9.66
C ILE A 42 -11.48 -20.00 -8.87
N ALA A 43 -12.75 -19.84 -8.50
CA ALA A 43 -13.52 -20.84 -7.78
C ALA A 43 -13.56 -22.19 -8.48
N GLY A 44 -13.87 -22.19 -9.78
CA GLY A 44 -13.91 -23.40 -10.59
C GLY A 44 -12.56 -24.12 -10.71
N ARG A 45 -11.45 -23.38 -10.68
CA ARG A 45 -10.10 -23.99 -10.68
C ARG A 45 -9.69 -24.58 -9.34
N ARG A 46 -10.35 -24.18 -8.25
CA ARG A 46 -10.02 -24.55 -6.89
C ARG A 46 -11.09 -25.40 -6.23
N ASP A 47 -12.09 -25.82 -7.00
CA ASP A 47 -13.25 -26.61 -6.55
C ASP A 47 -13.98 -25.97 -5.35
N ARG A 48 -14.19 -24.64 -5.45
CA ARG A 48 -14.85 -23.83 -4.42
C ARG A 48 -16.25 -23.41 -4.85
N ASN A 49 -17.07 -23.07 -3.88
CA ASN A 49 -18.42 -22.57 -4.11
C ASN A 49 -18.39 -21.21 -4.81
N SER A 50 -18.61 -21.24 -6.12
CA SER A 50 -18.63 -20.04 -6.97
C SER A 50 -19.74 -19.08 -6.62
N ASP A 51 -20.94 -19.60 -6.27
CA ASP A 51 -22.10 -18.77 -5.98
C ASP A 51 -21.93 -17.98 -4.69
N ALA A 52 -21.37 -18.64 -3.65
CA ALA A 52 -21.05 -17.96 -2.40
C ALA A 52 -19.99 -16.86 -2.61
N LEU A 53 -18.95 -17.13 -3.40
CA LEU A 53 -17.91 -16.14 -3.70
C LEU A 53 -18.44 -14.98 -4.55
N GLU A 54 -19.28 -15.22 -5.53
CA GLU A 54 -19.92 -14.20 -6.36
C GLU A 54 -20.78 -13.24 -5.54
N ARG A 55 -21.56 -13.77 -4.58
CA ARG A 55 -22.36 -12.95 -3.67
C ARG A 55 -21.52 -12.01 -2.81
N THR A 56 -20.26 -12.33 -2.52
CA THR A 56 -19.38 -11.40 -1.80
C THR A 56 -19.11 -10.10 -2.57
N VAL A 57 -19.16 -10.16 -3.89
CA VAL A 57 -19.00 -8.99 -4.78
C VAL A 57 -20.33 -8.32 -5.08
N LEU A 58 -21.31 -9.09 -5.57
CA LEU A 58 -22.57 -8.54 -6.07
C LEU A 58 -23.48 -8.03 -4.96
N GLU A 59 -23.51 -8.71 -3.81
CA GLU A 59 -24.37 -8.41 -2.68
C GLU A 59 -23.60 -7.88 -1.46
N ALA A 60 -22.27 -7.73 -1.57
CA ALA A 60 -21.40 -7.42 -0.44
C ALA A 60 -21.56 -8.37 0.76
N THR A 61 -21.97 -9.62 0.52
CA THR A 61 -22.17 -10.62 1.56
C THR A 61 -20.85 -10.92 2.26
N SER A 62 -20.87 -11.08 3.57
CA SER A 62 -19.70 -11.47 4.37
C SER A 62 -20.06 -12.74 5.16
N TYR A 63 -19.13 -13.68 5.20
CA TYR A 63 -19.30 -14.97 5.89
C TYR A 63 -18.36 -15.04 7.07
N THR A 64 -18.83 -15.54 8.19
CA THR A 64 -18.00 -15.97 9.32
C THR A 64 -17.12 -17.16 8.93
N ALA A 65 -16.07 -17.46 9.69
CA ALA A 65 -15.21 -18.60 9.44
C ALA A 65 -15.97 -19.92 9.36
N ALA A 66 -16.97 -20.10 10.24
CA ALA A 66 -17.81 -21.30 10.25
C ALA A 66 -18.69 -21.42 9.00
N GLU A 67 -19.38 -20.35 8.59
CA GLU A 67 -20.18 -20.30 7.37
C GLU A 67 -19.34 -20.50 6.12
N ALA A 68 -18.12 -19.89 6.08
CA ALA A 68 -17.20 -20.02 4.96
C ALA A 68 -16.71 -21.47 4.79
N LEU A 69 -16.50 -22.19 5.89
CA LEU A 69 -16.16 -23.61 5.87
C LEU A 69 -17.35 -24.47 5.40
N GLU A 70 -18.54 -24.23 5.96
CA GLU A 70 -19.77 -24.96 5.59
C GLU A 70 -20.12 -24.77 4.11
N LEU A 71 -19.96 -23.55 3.61
CA LEU A 71 -20.24 -23.22 2.21
C LEU A 71 -19.14 -23.68 1.24
N GLY A 72 -18.01 -24.19 1.72
CA GLY A 72 -16.87 -24.57 0.88
C GLY A 72 -16.12 -23.37 0.25
N VAL A 73 -16.19 -22.21 0.88
CA VAL A 73 -15.40 -21.04 0.51
C VAL A 73 -13.97 -21.17 1.01
N VAL A 74 -13.78 -21.76 2.20
CA VAL A 74 -12.47 -22.11 2.76
C VAL A 74 -12.40 -23.60 3.05
N ASP A 75 -11.18 -24.12 3.17
CA ASP A 75 -10.93 -25.56 3.36
C ASP A 75 -10.75 -25.94 4.84
N ILE A 76 -10.33 -24.99 5.66
CA ILE A 76 -9.91 -25.23 7.05
C ILE A 76 -10.27 -23.99 7.88
N VAL A 77 -10.74 -24.25 9.12
CA VAL A 77 -10.76 -23.29 10.20
C VAL A 77 -9.82 -23.83 11.28
N ALA A 78 -8.78 -23.06 11.60
CA ALA A 78 -7.74 -23.44 12.57
C ALA A 78 -7.58 -22.34 13.61
N GLU A 79 -7.39 -22.72 14.87
CA GLU A 79 -7.21 -21.76 15.97
C GLU A 79 -5.85 -21.07 15.92
N ASP A 80 -4.82 -21.82 15.57
CA ASP A 80 -3.44 -21.35 15.46
C ASP A 80 -2.64 -22.15 14.41
N MET A 81 -1.33 -21.91 14.36
CA MET A 81 -0.44 -22.56 13.40
C MET A 81 -0.24 -24.05 13.71
N GLU A 82 -0.26 -24.45 14.96
CA GLU A 82 -0.11 -25.85 15.37
C GLU A 82 -1.34 -26.67 14.95
N ASP A 83 -2.52 -26.16 15.26
CA ASP A 83 -3.80 -26.75 14.83
C ASP A 83 -3.89 -26.82 13.30
N LEU A 84 -3.46 -25.77 12.59
CA LEU A 84 -3.40 -25.79 11.13
C LEU A 84 -2.50 -26.92 10.60
N LEU A 85 -1.31 -27.08 11.16
CA LEU A 85 -0.37 -28.09 10.71
C LEU A 85 -0.89 -29.51 11.02
N ASP A 86 -1.55 -29.68 12.16
CA ASP A 86 -2.20 -30.96 12.52
C ASP A 86 -3.36 -31.29 11.57
N GLN A 87 -4.17 -30.32 11.18
CA GLN A 87 -5.27 -30.52 10.22
C GLN A 87 -4.80 -30.72 8.77
N LEU A 88 -3.61 -30.26 8.41
CA LEU A 88 -2.99 -30.45 7.09
C LEU A 88 -2.31 -31.80 6.95
N ASP A 89 -1.89 -32.41 8.07
CA ASP A 89 -1.15 -33.67 8.05
C ASP A 89 -1.93 -34.81 7.37
N GLY A 90 -1.29 -35.53 6.48
CA GLY A 90 -1.91 -36.59 5.70
C GLY A 90 -2.80 -36.14 4.55
N ARG A 91 -3.06 -34.83 4.37
CA ARG A 91 -3.84 -34.34 3.20
C ARG A 91 -3.01 -34.42 1.93
N THR A 92 -3.66 -34.83 0.84
CA THR A 92 -3.03 -34.90 -0.47
C THR A 92 -3.32 -33.63 -1.26
N VAL A 93 -2.28 -33.00 -1.81
CA VAL A 93 -2.34 -31.85 -2.69
C VAL A 93 -1.87 -32.24 -4.10
N GLN A 94 -2.50 -31.64 -5.10
CA GLN A 94 -2.08 -31.81 -6.50
C GLN A 94 -1.06 -30.72 -6.85
N LEU A 95 0.20 -31.12 -6.99
CA LEU A 95 1.28 -30.27 -7.47
C LEU A 95 1.50 -30.53 -8.99
N GLU A 96 2.28 -29.67 -9.64
CA GLU A 96 2.70 -29.89 -11.04
C GLU A 96 3.49 -31.21 -11.21
N THR A 97 4.20 -31.63 -10.18
CA THR A 97 4.95 -32.87 -10.11
C THR A 97 4.10 -34.12 -9.84
N GLY A 98 2.79 -33.93 -9.55
CA GLY A 98 1.85 -34.99 -9.21
C GLY A 98 1.25 -34.84 -7.79
N PRO A 99 0.40 -35.81 -7.39
CA PRO A 99 -0.20 -35.81 -6.07
C PRO A 99 0.88 -35.99 -4.99
N THR A 100 0.89 -35.12 -3.99
CA THR A 100 1.83 -35.16 -2.88
C THR A 100 1.06 -35.12 -1.56
N THR A 101 1.36 -36.08 -0.69
CA THR A 101 0.78 -36.10 0.68
C THR A 101 1.62 -35.22 1.59
N LEU A 102 0.97 -34.32 2.32
CA LEU A 102 1.62 -33.42 3.26
C LEU A 102 1.96 -34.18 4.55
N GLU A 103 3.19 -33.99 5.02
CA GLU A 103 3.70 -34.46 6.31
C GLU A 103 4.05 -33.23 7.13
N THR A 104 3.06 -32.69 7.85
CA THR A 104 3.18 -31.41 8.56
C THR A 104 3.24 -31.54 10.07
N LYS A 105 2.96 -32.72 10.59
CA LYS A 105 2.97 -32.98 12.03
C LYS A 105 4.38 -32.93 12.58
N GLY A 106 4.60 -32.08 13.58
CA GLY A 106 5.91 -31.95 14.25
C GLY A 106 6.97 -31.21 13.44
N VAL A 107 6.61 -30.57 12.33
CA VAL A 107 7.54 -29.71 11.59
C VAL A 107 7.89 -28.46 12.39
N HIS A 108 9.14 -28.03 12.26
CA HIS A 108 9.59 -26.80 12.91
C HIS A 108 9.21 -25.59 12.06
N VAL A 109 8.37 -24.71 12.62
CA VAL A 109 7.96 -23.46 11.95
C VAL A 109 9.08 -22.43 12.07
N VAL A 110 9.65 -22.01 10.94
CA VAL A 110 10.67 -20.96 10.89
C VAL A 110 10.01 -19.63 10.54
N THR A 111 10.04 -18.69 11.46
CA THR A 111 9.57 -17.33 11.22
C THR A 111 10.64 -16.51 10.53
N ILE A 112 10.39 -16.13 9.27
CA ILE A 112 11.27 -15.23 8.52
C ILE A 112 10.92 -13.80 8.89
N SER A 113 11.78 -13.14 9.67
CA SER A 113 11.60 -11.74 10.03
C SER A 113 12.27 -10.82 9.00
N LYS A 114 11.68 -9.65 8.79
CA LYS A 114 12.29 -8.62 7.94
C LYS A 114 13.68 -8.24 8.47
N THR A 115 14.66 -8.18 7.59
CA THR A 115 15.98 -7.66 7.87
C THR A 115 15.92 -6.18 8.27
N LEU A 116 16.99 -5.67 8.89
CA LEU A 116 17.08 -4.25 9.23
C LEU A 116 16.94 -3.35 7.99
N LEU A 117 17.52 -3.78 6.86
CA LEU A 117 17.41 -3.07 5.59
C LEU A 117 15.97 -3.04 5.09
N GLU A 118 15.25 -4.18 5.12
CA GLU A 118 13.84 -4.24 4.70
C GLU A 118 12.93 -3.42 5.61
N ARG A 119 13.23 -3.38 6.91
CA ARG A 119 12.50 -2.50 7.86
C ARG A 119 12.75 -1.03 7.53
N PHE A 120 14.02 -0.66 7.30
CA PHE A 120 14.39 0.71 6.92
C PHE A 120 13.72 1.11 5.60
N LEU A 121 13.81 0.28 4.57
CA LEU A 121 13.16 0.54 3.27
C LEU A 121 11.64 0.62 3.40
N GLY A 122 11.03 -0.20 4.27
CA GLY A 122 9.60 -0.15 4.54
C GLY A 122 9.15 1.15 5.21
N VAL A 123 9.98 1.72 6.09
CA VAL A 123 9.73 3.05 6.69
C VAL A 123 9.88 4.16 5.66
N VAL A 124 10.98 4.12 4.90
CA VAL A 124 11.27 5.13 3.88
C VAL A 124 10.23 5.12 2.74
N ALA A 125 9.67 3.94 2.42
CA ALA A 125 8.63 3.79 1.40
C ALA A 125 7.25 4.37 1.79
N ASN A 126 7.11 4.92 3.01
CA ASN A 126 5.87 5.58 3.42
C ASN A 126 5.76 6.96 2.75
N PRO A 127 4.58 7.32 2.16
CA PRO A 127 4.34 8.63 1.55
C PRO A 127 4.65 9.81 2.45
N ASP A 128 4.27 9.73 3.73
CA ASP A 128 4.50 10.79 4.71
C ASP A 128 5.99 11.02 4.96
N ILE A 129 6.77 9.93 4.98
CA ILE A 129 8.24 10.00 5.12
C ILE A 129 8.87 10.59 3.87
N ALA A 130 8.37 10.24 2.67
CA ALA A 130 8.86 10.82 1.42
C ALA A 130 8.66 12.35 1.39
N PHE A 131 7.48 12.81 1.83
CA PHE A 131 7.20 14.24 1.97
C PHE A 131 8.13 14.92 3.00
N LEU A 132 8.33 14.30 4.16
CA LEU A 132 9.24 14.80 5.19
C LEU A 132 10.68 14.88 4.68
N LEU A 133 11.15 13.86 3.97
CA LEU A 133 12.48 13.84 3.35
C LEU A 133 12.63 14.95 2.30
N LEU A 134 11.59 15.21 1.51
CA LEU A 134 11.56 16.30 0.54
C LEU A 134 11.71 17.67 1.24
N ALA A 135 10.95 17.88 2.32
CA ALA A 135 10.98 19.12 3.11
C ALA A 135 12.36 19.31 3.78
N VAL A 136 12.84 18.29 4.49
CA VAL A 136 14.16 18.32 5.16
C VAL A 136 15.29 18.52 4.15
N GLY A 137 15.19 17.86 3.01
CA GLY A 137 16.16 18.00 1.92
C GLY A 137 16.22 19.40 1.36
N GLY A 138 15.06 20.00 1.09
CA GLY A 138 14.97 21.38 0.61
C GLY A 138 15.48 22.41 1.62
N ILE A 139 15.08 22.27 2.89
CA ILE A 139 15.56 23.14 3.97
C ILE A 139 17.07 23.01 4.16
N GLY A 140 17.62 21.79 4.12
CA GLY A 140 19.06 21.56 4.24
C GLY A 140 19.85 22.24 3.13
N LEU A 141 19.41 22.13 1.88
CA LEU A 141 20.02 22.85 0.77
C LEU A 141 19.86 24.36 0.90
N LEU A 142 18.70 24.84 1.33
CA LEU A 142 18.46 26.27 1.54
C LEU A 142 19.44 26.84 2.58
N ILE A 143 19.64 26.16 3.71
CA ILE A 143 20.58 26.58 4.75
C ILE A 143 22.01 26.64 4.20
N GLU A 144 22.44 25.63 3.46
CA GLU A 144 23.78 25.60 2.86
C GLU A 144 23.99 26.76 1.87
N PHE A 145 22.98 27.07 1.06
CA PHE A 145 23.04 28.21 0.14
C PHE A 145 23.05 29.56 0.85
N LEU A 146 22.40 29.68 2.01
CA LEU A 146 22.38 30.92 2.78
C LEU A 146 23.66 31.11 3.61
N THR A 147 24.25 30.00 4.08
CA THR A 147 25.42 29.97 4.95
C THR A 147 26.49 29.05 4.37
N PRO A 148 27.10 29.41 3.20
CA PRO A 148 28.03 28.55 2.53
C PRO A 148 29.26 28.24 3.39
N GLY A 149 29.67 26.96 3.41
CA GLY A 149 30.83 26.49 4.18
C GLY A 149 30.51 25.64 5.39
N LEU A 150 29.24 25.49 5.78
CA LEU A 150 28.84 24.55 6.81
C LEU A 150 28.92 23.09 6.35
N PHE A 151 28.69 22.83 5.04
CA PHE A 151 28.67 21.53 4.36
C PHE A 151 27.69 20.51 4.94
N GLY A 152 27.43 20.50 6.24
CA GLY A 152 26.58 19.53 6.93
C GLY A 152 25.13 19.56 6.45
N PRO A 153 24.42 20.71 6.52
CA PRO A 153 23.05 20.82 6.06
C PRO A 153 22.89 20.48 4.58
N GLY A 154 23.82 20.89 3.73
CA GLY A 154 23.82 20.59 2.30
C GLY A 154 23.94 19.10 1.99
N ILE A 155 24.85 18.39 2.66
CA ILE A 155 25.04 16.94 2.49
C ILE A 155 23.79 16.19 2.96
N ILE A 156 23.29 16.52 4.15
CA ILE A 156 22.06 15.91 4.68
C ILE A 156 20.88 16.18 3.75
N GLY A 157 20.77 17.42 3.26
CA GLY A 157 19.75 17.84 2.32
C GLY A 157 19.77 17.05 1.02
N LEU A 158 20.96 16.84 0.44
CA LEU A 158 21.11 16.08 -0.79
C LEU A 158 20.77 14.60 -0.62
N ILE A 159 21.19 13.98 0.49
CA ILE A 159 20.85 12.60 0.81
C ILE A 159 19.35 12.45 1.00
N ALA A 160 18.70 13.35 1.77
CA ALA A 160 17.26 13.33 2.00
C ALA A 160 16.47 13.48 0.70
N LEU A 161 16.84 14.41 -0.19
CA LEU A 161 16.22 14.57 -1.51
C LEU A 161 16.39 13.32 -2.37
N SER A 162 17.59 12.74 -2.39
CA SER A 162 17.85 11.53 -3.17
C SER A 162 16.96 10.38 -2.73
N LEU A 163 16.82 10.17 -1.42
CA LEU A 163 15.91 9.17 -0.86
C LEU A 163 14.44 9.50 -1.18
N ALA A 164 14.03 10.76 -1.05
CA ALA A 164 12.68 11.20 -1.40
C ALA A 164 12.34 10.87 -2.87
N PHE A 165 13.22 11.17 -3.81
CA PHE A 165 12.99 10.89 -5.22
C PHE A 165 12.96 9.39 -5.55
N VAL A 166 13.75 8.56 -4.87
CA VAL A 166 13.68 7.10 -5.01
C VAL A 166 12.31 6.58 -4.58
N VAL A 167 11.79 7.09 -3.46
CA VAL A 167 10.47 6.68 -2.95
C VAL A 167 9.36 7.16 -3.87
N LEU A 168 9.36 8.45 -4.21
CA LEU A 168 8.35 9.06 -5.08
C LEU A 168 8.33 8.42 -6.47
N GLY A 169 9.48 7.99 -6.99
CA GLY A 169 9.57 7.31 -8.28
C GLY A 169 8.89 5.93 -8.31
N ASN A 170 8.71 5.29 -7.15
CA ASN A 170 8.02 4.00 -7.02
C ASN A 170 6.54 4.15 -6.63
N MET A 171 6.04 5.37 -6.51
CA MET A 171 4.68 5.67 -6.09
C MET A 171 3.91 6.38 -7.21
N SER A 172 2.57 6.25 -7.19
CA SER A 172 1.69 7.05 -8.06
C SER A 172 1.57 8.46 -7.50
N VAL A 173 2.59 9.30 -7.76
CA VAL A 173 2.61 10.69 -7.31
C VAL A 173 2.26 11.65 -8.44
N ASN A 174 1.67 12.77 -8.09
CA ASN A 174 1.42 13.86 -9.03
C ASN A 174 2.69 14.72 -9.16
N TRP A 175 3.36 14.62 -10.30
CA TRP A 175 4.59 15.36 -10.58
C TRP A 175 4.40 16.89 -10.59
N VAL A 176 3.17 17.38 -10.80
CA VAL A 176 2.85 18.81 -10.64
C VAL A 176 3.00 19.23 -9.18
N GLY A 177 2.57 18.38 -8.23
CA GLY A 177 2.77 18.60 -6.79
C GLY A 177 4.26 18.69 -6.43
N VAL A 178 5.08 17.75 -6.94
CA VAL A 178 6.54 17.79 -6.78
C VAL A 178 7.13 19.10 -7.33
N GLY A 179 6.71 19.49 -8.55
CA GLY A 179 7.17 20.73 -9.19
C GLY A 179 6.82 21.98 -8.37
N LEU A 180 5.63 22.05 -7.81
CA LEU A 180 5.19 23.16 -6.96
C LEU A 180 6.00 23.24 -5.64
N ILE A 181 6.33 22.11 -5.03
CA ILE A 181 7.16 22.08 -3.82
C ILE A 181 8.58 22.57 -4.14
N LEU A 182 9.17 22.10 -5.22
CA LEU A 182 10.50 22.57 -5.66
C LEU A 182 10.46 24.07 -6.03
N PHE A 183 9.42 24.54 -6.68
CA PHE A 183 9.24 25.97 -6.99
C PHE A 183 9.09 26.80 -5.72
N ALA A 184 8.36 26.31 -4.71
CA ALA A 184 8.26 26.96 -3.41
C ALA A 184 9.65 27.13 -2.74
N MET A 185 10.51 26.11 -2.82
CA MET A 185 11.89 26.20 -2.30
C MET A 185 12.70 27.29 -3.01
N VAL A 186 12.56 27.43 -4.32
CA VAL A 186 13.20 28.50 -5.08
C VAL A 186 12.69 29.88 -4.63
N LEU A 187 11.39 30.03 -4.43
CA LEU A 187 10.80 31.29 -3.96
C LEU A 187 11.25 31.63 -2.52
N PHE A 188 11.33 30.65 -1.63
CA PHE A 188 11.89 30.86 -0.29
C PHE A 188 13.35 31.27 -0.33
N PHE A 189 14.15 30.70 -1.23
CA PHE A 189 15.53 31.08 -1.45
C PHE A 189 15.64 32.53 -1.94
N ILE A 190 14.81 32.95 -2.88
CA ILE A 190 14.81 34.33 -3.40
C ILE A 190 14.45 35.31 -2.27
N GLU A 191 13.41 35.04 -1.48
CA GLU A 191 12.99 35.88 -0.36
C GLU A 191 14.09 35.99 0.71
N ALA A 192 14.80 34.90 0.99
CA ALA A 192 15.87 34.88 1.97
C ALA A 192 17.13 35.67 1.52
N ARG A 193 17.39 35.73 0.21
CA ARG A 193 18.54 36.46 -0.37
C ARG A 193 18.25 37.91 -0.66
N ALA A 194 17.05 38.25 -1.02
CA ALA A 194 16.60 39.61 -1.36
C ALA A 194 15.25 39.85 -0.64
N PRO A 195 15.28 40.05 0.69
CA PRO A 195 14.07 40.30 1.44
C PRO A 195 13.37 41.56 0.92
N GLY A 196 12.21 41.35 0.31
CA GLY A 196 11.37 42.41 -0.26
C GLY A 196 10.13 42.64 0.59
N ILE A 197 9.01 42.84 -0.07
CA ILE A 197 7.68 43.00 0.56
C ILE A 197 6.98 41.67 0.88
N GLY A 198 7.72 40.57 0.93
CA GLY A 198 7.20 39.23 1.28
C GLY A 198 6.47 38.53 0.14
N ILE A 199 6.51 39.03 -1.08
CA ILE A 199 5.78 38.45 -2.22
C ILE A 199 6.32 37.05 -2.55
N ALA A 200 7.66 36.89 -2.58
CA ALA A 200 8.26 35.59 -2.88
C ALA A 200 8.00 34.59 -1.74
N GLY A 201 8.09 35.04 -0.47
CA GLY A 201 7.77 34.21 0.69
C GLY A 201 6.30 33.74 0.70
N THR A 202 5.36 34.67 0.44
CA THR A 202 3.93 34.34 0.35
C THR A 202 3.64 33.41 -0.83
N GLY A 203 4.20 33.68 -2.00
CA GLY A 203 4.07 32.82 -3.18
C GLY A 203 4.67 31.42 -2.94
N GLY A 204 5.78 31.36 -2.23
CA GLY A 204 6.42 30.11 -1.77
C GLY A 204 5.52 29.30 -0.85
N ALA A 205 4.90 29.95 0.16
CA ALA A 205 3.98 29.28 1.07
C ALA A 205 2.74 28.72 0.34
N ILE A 206 2.14 29.50 -0.54
CA ILE A 206 1.00 29.05 -1.35
C ILE A 206 1.40 27.85 -2.24
N SER A 207 2.53 27.96 -2.95
CA SER A 207 3.03 26.89 -3.81
C SER A 207 3.34 25.62 -3.03
N PHE A 208 3.89 25.76 -1.83
CA PHE A 208 4.21 24.60 -0.95
C PHE A 208 2.92 23.89 -0.50
N ILE A 209 1.93 24.63 -0.02
CA ILE A 209 0.65 24.09 0.42
C ILE A 209 -0.07 23.38 -0.73
N LEU A 210 -0.18 24.04 -1.90
CA LEU A 210 -0.81 23.45 -3.08
C LEU A 210 -0.03 22.22 -3.55
N GLY A 211 1.29 22.27 -3.56
CA GLY A 211 2.15 21.13 -3.91
C GLY A 211 1.97 19.95 -2.97
N ALA A 212 1.88 20.19 -1.66
CA ALA A 212 1.63 19.15 -0.67
C ALA A 212 0.25 18.49 -0.87
N PHE A 213 -0.81 19.25 -1.11
CA PHE A 213 -2.13 18.69 -1.41
C PHE A 213 -2.17 17.90 -2.71
N LEU A 214 -1.49 18.38 -3.75
CA LEU A 214 -1.48 17.73 -5.06
C LEU A 214 -0.56 16.51 -5.10
N LEU A 215 0.42 16.41 -4.22
CA LEU A 215 1.45 15.37 -4.27
C LEU A 215 0.87 13.96 -4.25
N PHE A 216 -0.14 13.74 -3.42
CA PHE A 216 -0.83 12.46 -3.27
C PHE A 216 -2.32 12.54 -3.61
N GLY A 217 -2.80 13.71 -4.06
CA GLY A 217 -4.15 13.90 -4.53
C GLY A 217 -4.32 13.40 -5.96
N ASN A 218 -5.26 12.50 -6.18
CA ASN A 218 -5.73 12.19 -7.53
C ASN A 218 -6.66 13.32 -7.99
N LEU A 219 -6.21 14.14 -8.94
CA LEU A 219 -7.08 15.02 -9.73
C LEU A 219 -7.74 14.22 -10.84
#